data_c2f365d02abb2c0dddae56a2facb73fc
#
_entry.id   c2f365d02abb2c0dddae56a2facb73fc
#
_cell.length_a   1.000
_cell.length_b   1.000
_cell.length_c   1.000
_cell.angle_alpha   90.00
_cell.angle_beta   90.00
_cell.angle_gamma   90.00
#
_symmetry.space_group_name_H-M   'P 1'
#
loop_
_entity.id
_entity.type
_entity.pdbx_description
1 polymer ?
#
loop_
_entity_poly.entity_id
_entity_poly.type
_entity_poly.pdbx_seq_one_letter_code
_entity_poly.pdbx_strand_id
1 'polypeptide(L)'
;MRRDPACMSARSRRIVVGYDGSESSRRALDAAADLVGYGSTLSVVTITDGQVGSWATGEARARLLVRNVDARYHEATGEAAEQLVEKASELCANLVVVGRRSRGPLRSLLGSVSSRVVRQAPCDVLVVR
;
A
#
# COMPACT_ATOMS: atom_id res chain seq x y z
N MET A 1 -9.35 16.41 8.16
CA MET A 1 -9.47 15.22 9.02
C MET A 1 -8.41 15.27 10.10
N ARG A 2 -8.82 15.10 11.31
CA ARG A 2 -7.86 15.11 12.43
C ARG A 2 -7.24 13.72 12.58
N ARG A 3 -5.94 13.71 12.78
CA ARG A 3 -5.27 12.48 13.14
C ARG A 3 -5.48 12.18 14.62
N ASP A 4 -5.52 10.91 14.92
CA ASP A 4 -5.46 10.43 16.30
C ASP A 4 -4.19 10.99 16.96
N PRO A 5 -4.25 11.46 18.21
CA PRO A 5 -3.05 11.92 18.91
C PRO A 5 -1.91 10.91 18.94
N ALA A 6 -2.23 9.61 19.01
CA ALA A 6 -1.21 8.57 18.96
C ALA A 6 -0.47 8.55 17.62
N CYS A 7 -1.16 8.88 16.52
CA CYS A 7 -0.54 8.99 15.21
C CYS A 7 0.37 10.21 15.12
N MET A 8 -0.02 11.30 15.77
CA MET A 8 0.74 12.54 15.68
C MET A 8 2.06 12.49 16.45
N SER A 9 2.18 11.64 17.44
CA SER A 9 3.38 11.57 18.25
C SER A 9 4.52 10.82 17.58
N ALA A 10 4.27 10.11 16.49
CA ALA A 10 5.27 9.28 15.84
C ALA A 10 6.11 10.09 14.87
N ARG A 11 7.42 10.05 15.05
CA ARG A 11 8.37 10.68 14.14
C ARG A 11 8.77 9.76 13.00
N SER A 12 8.62 8.45 13.19
CA SER A 12 8.98 7.47 12.17
C SER A 12 7.97 7.49 11.04
N ARG A 13 8.45 7.24 9.84
CA ARG A 13 7.59 7.13 8.68
C ARG A 13 6.86 5.80 8.72
N ARG A 14 5.57 5.84 8.51
CA ARG A 14 4.73 4.65 8.42
C ARG A 14 4.20 4.56 7.00
N ILE A 15 4.69 3.58 6.26
CA ILE A 15 4.39 3.43 4.85
C ILE A 15 3.44 2.26 4.68
N VAL A 16 2.37 2.48 3.94
CA VAL A 16 1.42 1.43 3.57
C VAL A 16 1.47 1.26 2.05
N VAL A 17 1.62 0.04 1.57
CA VAL A 17 1.59 -0.24 0.14
C VAL A 17 0.50 -1.24 -0.17
N GLY A 18 -0.29 -0.96 -1.20
CA GLY A 18 -1.29 -1.87 -1.72
C GLY A 18 -0.67 -2.86 -2.70
N TYR A 19 -0.98 -4.13 -2.56
CA TYR A 19 -0.38 -5.17 -3.38
C TYR A 19 -1.43 -6.18 -3.83
N ASP A 20 -1.47 -6.49 -5.11
CA ASP A 20 -2.39 -7.49 -5.67
C ASP A 20 -1.69 -8.48 -6.61
N GLY A 21 -0.36 -8.42 -6.68
CA GLY A 21 0.40 -9.30 -7.56
C GLY A 21 0.52 -8.80 -8.99
N SER A 22 -0.14 -7.68 -9.32
CA SER A 22 0.02 -7.08 -10.65
C SER A 22 1.40 -6.46 -10.80
N GLU A 23 1.82 -6.28 -12.05
CA GLU A 23 3.11 -5.64 -12.32
C GLU A 23 3.17 -4.24 -11.71
N SER A 24 2.08 -3.50 -11.81
CA SER A 24 1.99 -2.16 -11.23
C SER A 24 2.18 -2.19 -9.71
N SER A 25 1.56 -3.14 -9.02
CA SER A 25 1.72 -3.25 -7.58
C SER A 25 3.11 -3.77 -7.19
N ARG A 26 3.75 -4.56 -8.03
CA ARG A 26 5.14 -4.98 -7.80
C ARG A 26 6.07 -3.78 -7.83
N ARG A 27 5.87 -2.87 -8.78
CA ARG A 27 6.65 -1.64 -8.83
C ARG A 27 6.39 -0.76 -7.62
N ALA A 28 5.14 -0.70 -7.18
CA ALA A 28 4.79 0.03 -5.95
C ALA A 28 5.48 -0.57 -4.74
N LEU A 29 5.50 -1.89 -4.64
CA LEU A 29 6.17 -2.57 -3.54
C LEU A 29 7.67 -2.27 -3.53
N ASP A 30 8.31 -2.33 -4.68
CA ASP A 30 9.74 -2.01 -4.80
C ASP A 30 10.02 -0.55 -4.41
N ALA A 31 9.18 0.37 -4.86
CA ALA A 31 9.33 1.78 -4.51
C ALA A 31 9.16 2.00 -3.01
N ALA A 32 8.18 1.33 -2.41
CA ALA A 32 7.97 1.42 -0.96
C ALA A 32 9.17 0.86 -0.20
N ALA A 33 9.72 -0.25 -0.67
CA ALA A 33 10.91 -0.84 -0.06
C ALA A 33 12.11 0.10 -0.13
N ASP A 34 12.26 0.82 -1.24
CA ASP A 34 13.34 1.79 -1.39
C ASP A 34 13.19 2.98 -0.44
N LEU A 35 11.97 3.28 -0.02
CA LEU A 35 11.70 4.40 0.87
C LEU A 35 11.82 4.03 2.35
N VAL A 36 11.91 2.75 2.66
CA VAL A 36 12.04 2.32 4.05
C VAL A 36 13.45 2.66 4.52
N GLY A 37 13.51 3.53 5.50
CA GLY A 37 14.76 3.92 6.11
C GLY A 37 14.76 3.56 7.57
N TYR A 38 15.80 3.99 8.25
CA TYR A 38 15.92 3.77 9.69
C TYR A 38 14.74 4.40 10.42
N GLY A 39 14.09 3.64 11.25
CA GLY A 39 12.94 4.10 12.01
C GLY A 39 11.62 4.08 11.24
N SER A 40 11.64 3.63 9.99
CA SER A 40 10.41 3.50 9.20
C SER A 40 9.80 2.12 9.36
N THR A 41 8.48 2.05 9.17
CA THR A 41 7.78 0.77 9.11
C THR A 41 7.08 0.65 7.77
N LEU A 42 7.02 -0.57 7.26
CA LEU A 42 6.33 -0.87 6.01
C LEU A 42 5.22 -1.88 6.30
N SER A 43 4.02 -1.56 5.87
CA SER A 43 2.87 -2.47 5.95
C SER A 43 2.38 -2.75 4.54
N VAL A 44 2.29 -4.01 4.19
CA VAL A 44 1.77 -4.47 2.90
C VAL A 44 0.33 -4.88 3.11
N VAL A 45 -0.57 -4.29 2.34
CA VAL A 45 -2.00 -4.58 2.42
C VAL A 45 -2.42 -5.26 1.13
N THR A 46 -2.93 -6.48 1.24
CA THR A 46 -3.52 -7.20 0.13
C THR A 46 -5.02 -7.24 0.34
N ILE A 47 -5.76 -6.84 -0.69
CA ILE A 47 -7.22 -6.90 -0.65
C ILE A 47 -7.65 -8.11 -1.46
N THR A 48 -8.41 -8.97 -0.83
CA THR A 48 -8.81 -10.23 -1.42
C THR A 48 -10.31 -10.26 -1.64
N ASP A 49 -10.71 -10.87 -2.74
CA ASP A 49 -12.11 -11.19 -2.99
C ASP A 49 -12.41 -12.64 -2.61
N GLY A 50 -11.52 -13.24 -1.84
CA GLY A 50 -11.63 -14.61 -1.39
C GLY A 50 -10.78 -15.62 -2.15
N GLN A 51 -10.18 -15.22 -3.27
CA GLN A 51 -9.42 -16.17 -4.10
C GLN A 51 -7.94 -15.82 -4.24
N VAL A 52 -7.59 -14.56 -4.15
CA VAL A 52 -6.26 -14.08 -4.56
C VAL A 52 -5.37 -13.73 -3.37
N GLY A 53 -5.94 -13.43 -2.23
CA GLY A 53 -5.23 -12.79 -1.13
C GLY A 53 -4.00 -13.50 -0.63
N SER A 54 -4.11 -14.78 -0.34
CA SER A 54 -3.01 -15.48 0.35
C SER A 54 -1.76 -15.64 -0.52
N TRP A 55 -1.93 -15.91 -1.82
CA TRP A 55 -0.76 -16.05 -2.69
C TRP A 55 -0.10 -14.69 -2.94
N ALA A 56 -0.89 -13.63 -3.03
CA ALA A 56 -0.34 -12.29 -3.21
C ALA A 56 0.48 -11.86 -1.99
N THR A 57 -0.03 -12.14 -0.80
CA THR A 57 0.71 -11.88 0.43
C THR A 57 2.02 -12.66 0.47
N GLY A 58 1.98 -13.93 0.12
CA GLY A 58 3.18 -14.76 0.06
C GLY A 58 4.20 -14.26 -0.95
N GLU A 59 3.73 -13.81 -2.12
CA GLU A 59 4.60 -13.25 -3.14
C GLU A 59 5.26 -11.96 -2.64
N ALA A 60 4.48 -11.07 -2.03
CA ALA A 60 5.02 -9.83 -1.49
C ALA A 60 6.09 -10.11 -0.43
N ARG A 61 5.81 -11.07 0.45
CA ARG A 61 6.76 -11.46 1.48
C ARG A 61 8.07 -11.97 0.87
N ALA A 62 7.97 -12.82 -0.14
CA ALA A 62 9.15 -13.36 -0.81
C ALA A 62 9.98 -12.25 -1.47
N ARG A 63 9.32 -11.32 -2.13
CA ARG A 63 10.01 -10.20 -2.78
C ARG A 63 10.76 -9.32 -1.76
N LEU A 64 10.14 -9.06 -0.63
CA LEU A 64 10.78 -8.22 0.40
C LEU A 64 11.87 -8.96 1.16
N LEU A 65 11.75 -10.27 1.32
CA LEU A 65 12.81 -11.07 1.93
C LEU A 65 14.08 -11.02 1.10
N VAL A 66 13.96 -11.10 -0.22
CA VAL A 66 15.12 -11.01 -1.12
C VAL A 66 15.82 -9.66 -0.95
N ARG A 67 15.07 -8.61 -0.69
CA ARG A 67 15.61 -7.27 -0.48
C ARG A 67 16.03 -7.01 0.98
N ASN A 68 15.84 -7.98 1.84
CA ASN A 68 16.13 -7.85 3.26
C ASN A 68 15.35 -6.70 3.92
N VAL A 69 14.09 -6.58 3.55
CA VAL A 69 13.20 -5.56 4.11
C VAL A 69 12.14 -6.23 4.97
N ASP A 70 12.07 -5.81 6.22
CA ASP A 70 11.03 -6.27 7.12
C ASP A 70 9.74 -5.50 6.87
N ALA A 71 8.62 -6.21 6.90
CA ALA A 71 7.31 -5.60 6.70
C ALA A 71 6.26 -6.34 7.51
N ARG A 72 5.15 -5.66 7.74
CA ARG A 72 3.96 -6.27 8.30
C ARG A 72 2.99 -6.53 7.15
N TYR A 73 2.24 -7.62 7.27
CA TYR A 73 1.35 -8.05 6.19
C TYR A 73 -0.08 -8.10 6.71
N HIS A 74 -0.98 -7.46 5.98
CA HIS A 74 -2.39 -7.36 6.32
C HIS A 74 -3.23 -7.79 5.13
N GLU A 75 -4.24 -8.59 5.40
CA GLU A 75 -5.22 -8.96 4.39
C GLU A 75 -6.57 -8.38 4.76
N ALA A 76 -7.27 -7.84 3.78
CA ALA A 76 -8.59 -7.28 3.97
C ALA A 76 -9.50 -7.73 2.86
N THR A 77 -10.78 -7.80 3.14
CA THR A 77 -11.79 -8.19 2.17
C THR A 77 -12.69 -6.99 1.88
N GLY A 78 -13.00 -6.78 0.63
CA GLY A 78 -13.88 -5.70 0.24
C GLY A 78 -13.37 -4.94 -0.98
N GLU A 79 -13.84 -3.74 -1.14
CA GLU A 79 -13.47 -2.89 -2.27
C GLU A 79 -12.07 -2.32 -2.01
N ALA A 80 -11.18 -2.46 -3.00
CA ALA A 80 -9.75 -2.25 -2.82
C ALA A 80 -9.40 -0.84 -2.30
N ALA A 81 -9.93 0.20 -2.93
CA ALA A 81 -9.58 1.56 -2.53
C ALA A 81 -10.08 1.86 -1.13
N GLU A 82 -11.31 1.44 -0.83
CA GLU A 82 -11.90 1.67 0.48
C GLU A 82 -11.11 0.98 1.58
N GLN A 83 -10.76 -0.29 1.37
CA GLN A 83 -10.01 -1.06 2.36
C GLN A 83 -8.60 -0.52 2.55
N LEU A 84 -7.97 -0.08 1.48
CA LEU A 84 -6.64 0.48 1.57
C LEU A 84 -6.63 1.80 2.35
N VAL A 85 -7.60 2.67 2.09
CA VAL A 85 -7.76 3.92 2.83
C VAL A 85 -8.04 3.65 4.30
N GLU A 86 -8.92 2.71 4.58
CA GLU A 86 -9.26 2.33 5.95
C GLU A 86 -8.04 1.79 6.70
N LYS A 87 -7.28 0.91 6.07
CA LYS A 87 -6.05 0.38 6.68
C LYS A 87 -5.01 1.47 6.90
N ALA A 88 -4.86 2.38 5.95
CA ALA A 88 -3.94 3.49 6.12
C ALA A 88 -4.31 4.33 7.35
N SER A 89 -5.60 4.55 7.55
CA SER A 89 -6.08 5.28 8.71
C SER A 89 -5.81 4.52 10.01
N GLU A 90 -6.15 3.23 10.04
CA GLU A 90 -5.94 2.38 11.22
C GLU A 90 -4.46 2.30 11.61
N LEU A 91 -3.58 2.21 10.63
CA LEU A 91 -2.15 2.06 10.84
C LEU A 91 -1.43 3.38 11.03
N CYS A 92 -2.15 4.48 11.02
CA CYS A 92 -1.58 5.82 11.13
C CYS A 92 -0.53 6.08 10.07
N ALA A 93 -0.79 5.66 8.84
CA ALA A 93 0.14 5.84 7.74
C ALA A 93 0.37 7.31 7.46
N ASN A 94 1.60 7.68 7.15
CA ASN A 94 1.90 9.01 6.64
C ASN A 94 2.28 8.97 5.16
N LEU A 95 2.33 7.78 4.57
CA LEU A 95 2.51 7.62 3.14
C LEU A 95 1.81 6.34 2.69
N VAL A 96 0.99 6.46 1.66
CA VAL A 96 0.40 5.29 0.98
C VAL A 96 1.03 5.20 -0.41
N VAL A 97 1.47 4.01 -0.78
CA VAL A 97 2.09 3.75 -2.08
C VAL A 97 1.19 2.81 -2.86
N VAL A 98 0.84 3.20 -4.07
CA VAL A 98 0.00 2.38 -4.94
C VAL A 98 0.55 2.39 -6.35
N GLY A 99 0.27 1.34 -7.09
CA GLY A 99 0.58 1.30 -8.51
C GLY A 99 -0.33 2.23 -9.30
N ARG A 100 0.17 2.75 -10.39
CA ARG A 100 -0.55 3.71 -11.20
C ARG A 100 -1.87 3.16 -11.72
N ARG A 101 -1.87 1.91 -12.12
CA ARG A 101 -3.09 1.26 -12.58
C ARG A 101 -3.00 -0.24 -12.35
N SER A 102 -4.15 -0.83 -12.18
CA SER A 102 -4.23 -2.27 -12.01
C SER A 102 -4.39 -2.98 -13.36
N ARG A 103 -5.36 -2.57 -14.18
CA ARG A 103 -5.68 -3.24 -15.44
C ARG A 103 -6.33 -2.26 -16.40
N GLY A 104 -6.29 -2.58 -17.68
CA GLY A 104 -7.04 -1.88 -18.69
C GLY A 104 -6.17 -1.21 -19.74
N PRO A 105 -6.79 -0.78 -20.86
CA PRO A 105 -6.06 -0.22 -21.99
C PRO A 105 -5.66 1.25 -21.83
N LEU A 106 -6.24 1.96 -20.88
CA LEU A 106 -6.00 3.40 -20.71
C LEU A 106 -4.77 3.65 -19.88
N ARG A 107 -3.62 3.58 -20.52
CA ARG A 107 -2.33 3.67 -19.81
C ARG A 107 -1.98 5.06 -19.33
N SER A 108 -2.60 6.08 -19.90
CA SER A 108 -2.32 7.45 -19.54
C SER A 108 -3.06 7.92 -18.29
N LEU A 109 -4.08 7.19 -17.87
CA LEU A 109 -4.91 7.55 -16.73
C LEU A 109 -4.57 6.71 -15.52
N LEU A 110 -4.83 7.27 -14.34
CA LEU A 110 -4.74 6.50 -13.10
C LEU A 110 -5.82 5.43 -13.10
N GLY A 111 -5.53 4.28 -12.51
CA GLY A 111 -6.53 3.25 -12.31
C GLY A 111 -7.60 3.70 -11.32
N SER A 112 -8.71 3.00 -11.30
CA SER A 112 -9.83 3.35 -10.42
C SER A 112 -9.42 3.32 -8.95
N VAL A 113 -8.61 2.34 -8.57
CA VAL A 113 -8.15 2.22 -7.18
C VAL A 113 -7.21 3.37 -6.84
N SER A 114 -6.19 3.61 -7.65
CA SER A 114 -5.23 4.67 -7.35
C SER A 114 -5.87 6.05 -7.34
N SER A 115 -6.82 6.32 -8.25
CA SER A 115 -7.54 7.59 -8.26
C SER A 115 -8.32 7.82 -6.97
N ARG A 116 -9.02 6.79 -6.50
CA ARG A 116 -9.79 6.91 -5.26
C ARG A 116 -8.88 7.06 -4.05
N VAL A 117 -7.78 6.32 -4.01
CA VAL A 117 -6.83 6.43 -2.90
C VAL A 117 -6.25 7.84 -2.84
N VAL A 118 -5.88 8.41 -3.98
CA VAL A 118 -5.36 9.78 -4.02
C VAL A 118 -6.36 10.77 -3.41
N ARG A 119 -7.66 10.60 -3.73
CA ARG A 119 -8.68 11.51 -3.22
C ARG A 119 -9.05 11.31 -1.76
N GLN A 120 -8.95 10.08 -1.26
CA GLN A 120 -9.55 9.71 0.02
C GLN A 120 -8.54 9.37 1.11
N ALA A 121 -7.29 9.19 0.77
CA ALA A 121 -6.29 8.80 1.76
C ALA A 121 -6.12 9.88 2.83
N PRO A 122 -5.87 9.48 4.09
CA PRO A 122 -5.67 10.42 5.19
C PRO A 122 -4.29 11.07 5.20
N CYS A 123 -3.45 10.76 4.23
CA CYS A 123 -2.04 11.17 4.19
C CYS A 123 -1.56 11.30 2.76
N ASP A 124 -0.27 11.54 2.59
CA ASP A 124 0.34 11.62 1.27
C ASP A 124 0.25 10.28 0.53
N VAL A 125 0.15 10.36 -0.77
CA VAL A 125 0.05 9.19 -1.64
C VAL A 125 1.10 9.29 -2.73
N LEU A 126 1.86 8.22 -2.89
CA LEU A 126 2.80 8.06 -4.00
C LEU A 126 2.19 7.09 -5.00
N VAL A 127 1.99 7.55 -6.21
CA VAL A 127 1.50 6.69 -7.29
C VAL A 127 2.69 6.31 -8.17
N VAL A 128 2.96 5.02 -8.26
CA VAL A 128 4.14 4.49 -8.95
C VAL A 128 3.74 4.04 -10.36
N ARG A 129 4.46 4.51 -11.33
CA ARG A 129 4.24 4.18 -12.75
C ARG A 129 4.70 2.77 -13.06
#